data_a9cb3cda5b7c2e19c23c8b5633c4034b
#
_entry.id   a9cb3cda5b7c2e19c23c8b5633c4034b
#
_cell.length_a   1.000
_cell.length_b   1.000
_cell.length_c   1.000
_cell.angle_alpha   90.00
_cell.angle_beta   90.00
_cell.angle_gamma   90.00
#
_symmetry.space_group_name_H-M   'P 1'
#
loop_
_entity.id
_entity.type
_entity.pdbx_description
1 polymer ?
#
loop_
_entity_poly.entity_id
_entity_poly.type
_entity_poly.pdbx_seq_one_letter_code
_entity_poly.pdbx_strand_id
1 'polypeptide(L)'
;MLVINSIEQGIVIDHITAGLGAKILNYLDIDTSKYTVAFIMNADSKKHGKKDVIKINDVTDIDVADLGLIDPTATVNVIEAHKVARKIQLSIPEKVVNVIKCKNPRCVTSIERNAPHIFHLINAEEREYRCEYCDDIVCMKGDWQNEILHKEWPSVRYGK
;
A
#
# COMPACT_ATOMS: atom_id res chain seq x y z
N MET A 1 22.39 6.54 -16.85
CA MET A 1 21.14 7.03 -16.25
C MET A 1 19.93 6.28 -16.83
N LEU A 2 19.07 5.81 -15.96
CA LEU A 2 17.86 5.12 -16.38
C LEU A 2 16.76 6.14 -16.66
N VAL A 3 16.21 6.13 -17.87
CA VAL A 3 15.15 7.05 -18.27
C VAL A 3 13.89 6.24 -18.59
N ILE A 4 12.79 6.58 -17.89
CA ILE A 4 11.48 5.99 -18.13
C ILE A 4 10.55 7.11 -18.60
N ASN A 5 9.83 6.86 -19.67
CA ASN A 5 8.91 7.86 -20.22
C ASN A 5 7.82 8.23 -19.22
N SER A 6 7.37 9.48 -19.31
CA SER A 6 6.26 9.93 -18.47
C SER A 6 4.96 9.27 -18.91
N ILE A 7 4.05 9.10 -17.97
CA ILE A 7 2.75 8.48 -18.24
C ILE A 7 1.76 9.54 -18.72
N GLU A 8 0.98 9.19 -19.73
CA GLU A 8 -0.11 10.06 -20.18
C GLU A 8 -1.27 10.03 -19.19
N GLN A 9 -1.65 8.86 -18.75
CA GLN A 9 -2.72 8.64 -17.78
C GLN A 9 -2.36 7.45 -16.91
N GLY A 10 -2.54 7.59 -15.61
CA GLY A 10 -2.24 6.52 -14.69
C GLY A 10 -1.87 7.03 -13.31
N ILE A 11 -1.15 6.20 -12.57
CA ILE A 11 -0.75 6.50 -11.19
C ILE A 11 0.75 6.35 -11.06
N VAL A 12 1.38 7.32 -10.39
CA VAL A 12 2.80 7.27 -10.03
C VAL A 12 2.90 7.29 -8.52
N ILE A 13 3.47 6.23 -7.94
CA ILE A 13 3.77 6.19 -6.51
C ILE A 13 5.26 6.50 -6.38
N ASP A 14 5.54 7.65 -5.80
CA ASP A 14 6.91 8.18 -5.71
C ASP A 14 7.32 8.35 -4.25
N HIS A 15 8.60 8.63 -4.03
CA HIS A 15 9.18 8.85 -2.70
C HIS A 15 9.00 7.66 -1.76
N ILE A 16 8.91 6.45 -2.32
CA ILE A 16 8.86 5.23 -1.54
C ILE A 16 10.23 5.00 -0.93
N THR A 17 10.27 4.69 0.37
CA THR A 17 11.52 4.33 1.04
C THR A 17 12.16 3.15 0.30
N ALA A 18 13.43 3.27 -0.04
CA ALA A 18 14.13 2.21 -0.76
C ALA A 18 14.02 0.88 -0.02
N GLY A 19 13.59 -0.15 -0.75
CA GLY A 19 13.32 -1.48 -0.20
C GLY A 19 11.86 -1.76 0.07
N LEU A 20 11.00 -0.74 0.16
CA LEU A 20 9.57 -0.94 0.40
C LEU A 20 8.72 -0.99 -0.87
N GLY A 21 9.29 -0.62 -2.01
CA GLY A 21 8.54 -0.61 -3.27
C GLY A 21 8.01 -1.97 -3.66
N ALA A 22 8.80 -3.02 -3.48
CA ALA A 22 8.37 -4.38 -3.79
C ALA A 22 7.19 -4.82 -2.91
N LYS A 23 7.17 -4.40 -1.66
CA LYS A 23 6.07 -4.70 -0.74
C LYS A 23 4.78 -3.98 -1.16
N ILE A 24 4.90 -2.74 -1.58
CA ILE A 24 3.75 -1.98 -2.10
C ILE A 24 3.22 -2.62 -3.37
N LEU A 25 4.10 -2.97 -4.30
CA LEU A 25 3.69 -3.59 -5.56
C LEU A 25 2.98 -4.92 -5.31
N ASN A 26 3.51 -5.72 -4.40
CA ASN A 26 2.90 -6.99 -4.03
C ASN A 26 1.54 -6.80 -3.37
N TYR A 27 1.44 -5.79 -2.49
CA TYR A 27 0.17 -5.47 -1.84
C TYR A 27 -0.91 -5.03 -2.84
N LEU A 28 -0.53 -4.25 -3.84
CA LEU A 28 -1.48 -3.77 -4.85
C LEU A 28 -2.00 -4.89 -5.73
N ASP A 29 -1.24 -5.95 -5.90
CA ASP A 29 -1.64 -7.14 -6.69
C ASP A 29 -2.19 -6.76 -8.07
N ILE A 30 -1.43 -5.96 -8.80
CA ILE A 30 -1.84 -5.42 -10.10
C ILE A 30 -1.79 -6.52 -11.16
N ASP A 31 -2.84 -6.59 -11.97
CA ASP A 31 -2.88 -7.51 -13.09
C ASP A 31 -1.96 -7.00 -14.22
N THR A 32 -0.74 -7.50 -14.22
CA THR A 32 0.27 -7.09 -15.21
C THR A 32 -0.02 -7.61 -16.61
N SER A 33 -1.04 -8.45 -16.77
CA SER A 33 -1.50 -8.83 -18.10
C SER A 33 -2.36 -7.75 -18.75
N LYS A 34 -2.94 -6.86 -17.94
CA LYS A 34 -3.79 -5.76 -18.43
C LYS A 34 -3.10 -4.41 -18.39
N TYR A 35 -2.23 -4.18 -17.43
CA TYR A 35 -1.66 -2.86 -17.18
C TYR A 35 -0.15 -2.88 -17.32
N THR A 36 0.38 -1.85 -17.95
CA THR A 36 1.83 -1.67 -18.03
C THR A 36 2.33 -1.05 -16.74
N VAL A 37 3.29 -1.71 -16.10
CA VAL A 37 3.85 -1.27 -14.84
C VAL A 37 5.36 -1.09 -15.00
N ALA A 38 5.87 0.05 -14.56
CA ALA A 38 7.31 0.29 -14.46
C ALA A 38 7.66 0.41 -12.97
N PHE A 39 8.60 -0.39 -12.52
CA PHE A 39 9.08 -0.38 -11.15
C PHE A 39 10.57 -0.04 -11.15
N ILE A 40 10.93 1.05 -10.50
CA ILE A 40 12.31 1.51 -10.39
C ILE A 40 12.73 1.35 -8.94
N MET A 41 13.74 0.52 -8.70
CA MET A 41 14.25 0.24 -7.37
C MET A 41 15.53 1.02 -7.13
N ASN A 42 15.65 1.59 -5.95
CA ASN A 42 16.88 2.21 -5.48
C ASN A 42 17.38 3.34 -6.39
N ALA A 43 16.43 4.17 -6.84
CA ALA A 43 16.75 5.33 -7.67
C ALA A 43 17.29 6.48 -6.82
N ASP A 44 18.05 7.37 -7.43
CA ASP A 44 18.57 8.55 -6.74
C ASP A 44 17.44 9.50 -6.35
N SER A 45 17.49 9.99 -5.13
CA SER A 45 16.51 10.91 -4.59
C SER A 45 17.21 12.05 -3.85
N LYS A 46 16.80 13.27 -4.17
CA LYS A 46 17.33 14.45 -3.46
C LYS A 46 16.81 14.51 -2.02
N LYS A 47 15.64 13.92 -1.76
CA LYS A 47 15.00 14.01 -0.46
C LYS A 47 15.44 12.92 0.50
N HIS A 48 15.68 11.72 0.01
CA HIS A 48 15.94 10.54 0.86
C HIS A 48 17.22 9.78 0.51
N GLY A 49 18.05 10.32 -0.39
CA GLY A 49 19.22 9.61 -0.89
C GLY A 49 18.85 8.58 -1.95
N LYS A 50 18.06 7.60 -1.58
CA LYS A 50 17.54 6.56 -2.49
C LYS A 50 16.03 6.41 -2.31
N LYS A 51 15.36 6.04 -3.37
CA LYS A 51 13.91 5.83 -3.35
C LYS A 51 13.51 4.75 -4.35
N ASP A 52 12.31 4.20 -4.16
CA ASP A 52 11.66 3.35 -5.15
C ASP A 52 10.52 4.14 -5.78
N VAL A 53 10.20 3.82 -7.04
CA VAL A 53 9.12 4.47 -7.79
C VAL A 53 8.33 3.39 -8.53
N ILE A 54 7.01 3.47 -8.48
CA ILE A 54 6.11 2.59 -9.22
C ILE A 54 5.26 3.45 -10.14
N LYS A 55 5.24 3.12 -11.44
CA LYS A 55 4.39 3.78 -12.42
C LYS A 55 3.43 2.76 -13.01
N ILE A 56 2.14 3.05 -12.94
CA ILE A 56 1.10 2.16 -13.46
C ILE A 56 0.33 2.92 -14.54
N ASN A 57 0.40 2.42 -15.76
CA ASN A 57 -0.25 3.06 -16.89
C ASN A 57 -1.73 2.68 -16.96
N ASP A 58 -2.56 3.64 -17.34
CA ASP A 58 -4.02 3.48 -17.59
C ASP A 58 -4.87 3.15 -16.36
N VAL A 59 -4.31 3.19 -15.17
CA VAL A 59 -5.07 2.98 -13.93
C VAL A 59 -5.16 4.31 -13.19
N THR A 60 -6.37 4.76 -12.91
CA THR A 60 -6.59 5.99 -12.14
C THR A 60 -7.46 5.77 -10.91
N ASP A 61 -7.98 4.56 -10.74
CA ASP A 61 -8.97 4.24 -9.72
C ASP A 61 -8.47 3.09 -8.83
N ILE A 62 -7.39 3.35 -8.09
CA ILE A 62 -6.85 2.40 -7.11
C ILE A 62 -7.07 2.99 -5.72
N ASP A 63 -7.51 2.16 -4.79
CA ASP A 63 -7.58 2.54 -3.39
C ASP A 63 -6.15 2.56 -2.82
N VAL A 64 -5.67 3.75 -2.55
CA VAL A 64 -4.31 3.94 -2.05
C VAL A 64 -4.28 4.33 -0.57
N ALA A 65 -5.43 4.41 0.08
CA ALA A 65 -5.51 4.87 1.46
C ALA A 65 -4.67 4.02 2.41
N ASP A 66 -4.70 2.70 2.20
CA ASP A 66 -4.00 1.77 3.09
C ASP A 66 -2.50 1.65 2.80
N LEU A 67 -2.03 2.25 1.71
CA LEU A 67 -0.59 2.24 1.40
C LEU A 67 0.23 2.99 2.45
N GLY A 68 -0.38 3.93 3.15
CA GLY A 68 0.27 4.62 4.25
C GLY A 68 0.65 3.71 5.41
N LEU A 69 0.02 2.55 5.53
CA LEU A 69 0.42 1.54 6.50
C LEU A 69 1.80 0.97 6.18
N ILE A 70 2.10 0.83 4.90
CA ILE A 70 3.37 0.29 4.43
C ILE A 70 4.44 1.37 4.46
N ASP A 71 4.16 2.52 3.85
CA ASP A 71 5.10 3.63 3.81
C ASP A 71 4.36 4.97 3.84
N PRO A 72 4.28 5.62 5.00
CA PRO A 72 3.61 6.91 5.10
C PRO A 72 4.38 8.06 4.44
N THR A 73 5.62 7.86 4.02
CA THR A 73 6.41 8.91 3.36
C THR A 73 6.19 8.95 1.85
N ALA A 74 5.58 7.92 1.28
CA ALA A 74 5.32 7.87 -0.15
C ALA A 74 4.24 8.86 -0.56
N THR A 75 4.28 9.27 -1.83
CA THR A 75 3.25 10.13 -2.42
C THR A 75 2.65 9.44 -3.63
N VAL A 76 1.35 9.64 -3.83
CA VAL A 76 0.64 9.09 -4.98
C VAL A 76 0.21 10.24 -5.87
N ASN A 77 0.65 10.23 -7.12
CA ASN A 77 0.26 11.21 -8.11
C ASN A 77 -0.68 10.55 -9.13
N VAL A 78 -1.86 11.10 -9.27
CA VAL A 78 -2.79 10.66 -10.31
C VAL A 78 -2.55 11.53 -11.54
N ILE A 79 -2.19 10.90 -12.66
CA ILE A 79 -1.83 11.59 -13.89
C ILE A 79 -2.99 11.50 -14.88
N GLU A 80 -3.37 12.64 -15.43
CA GLU A 80 -4.38 12.73 -16.47
C GLU A 80 -3.91 13.76 -17.51
N ALA A 81 -3.98 13.41 -18.79
CA ALA A 81 -3.55 14.26 -19.91
C ALA A 81 -2.12 14.79 -19.71
N HIS A 82 -1.21 13.92 -19.30
CA HIS A 82 0.22 14.22 -19.04
C HIS A 82 0.46 15.16 -17.85
N LYS A 83 -0.58 15.49 -17.08
CA LYS A 83 -0.47 16.40 -15.94
C LYS A 83 -0.87 15.73 -14.65
N VAL A 84 -0.29 16.18 -13.54
CA VAL A 84 -0.68 15.71 -12.22
C VAL A 84 -2.06 16.30 -11.89
N ALA A 85 -3.09 15.45 -11.95
CA ALA A 85 -4.46 15.88 -11.64
C ALA A 85 -4.69 15.94 -10.14
N ARG A 86 -4.11 14.97 -9.40
CA ARG A 86 -4.18 14.94 -7.93
C ARG A 86 -2.86 14.45 -7.36
N LYS A 87 -2.50 15.00 -6.23
CA LYS A 87 -1.35 14.53 -5.46
C LYS A 87 -1.83 14.13 -4.06
N ILE A 88 -1.61 12.91 -3.69
CA ILE A 88 -2.06 12.37 -2.41
C ILE A 88 -0.84 12.08 -1.55
N GLN A 89 -0.75 12.76 -0.41
CA GLN A 89 0.26 12.47 0.59
C GLN A 89 -0.28 11.37 1.48
N LEU A 90 0.42 10.24 1.55
CA LEU A 90 -0.01 9.13 2.38
C LEU A 90 0.23 9.45 3.87
N SER A 91 -0.59 8.85 4.70
CA SER A 91 -0.46 8.95 6.15
C SER A 91 -0.80 7.61 6.77
N ILE A 92 -0.39 7.42 8.01
CA ILE A 92 -0.70 6.18 8.73
C ILE A 92 -2.21 6.16 9.00
N PRO A 93 -2.94 5.12 8.52
CA PRO A 93 -4.38 5.07 8.73
C PRO A 93 -4.72 4.78 10.19
N GLU A 94 -5.78 5.40 10.68
CA GLU A 94 -6.27 5.19 12.05
C GLU A 94 -7.00 3.86 12.21
N LYS A 95 -7.63 3.40 11.14
CA LYS A 95 -8.40 2.16 11.13
C LYS A 95 -8.20 1.47 9.80
N VAL A 96 -7.99 0.15 9.84
CA VAL A 96 -7.86 -0.67 8.63
C VAL A 96 -8.82 -1.85 8.74
N VAL A 97 -9.43 -2.20 7.60
CA VAL A 97 -10.37 -3.30 7.50
C VAL A 97 -9.86 -4.28 6.45
N ASN A 98 -9.68 -5.53 6.86
CA ASN A 98 -9.18 -6.61 6.01
C ASN A 98 -7.82 -6.34 5.38
N VAL A 99 -6.97 -5.58 6.06
CA VAL A 99 -5.58 -5.34 5.65
C VAL A 99 -4.62 -6.15 6.50
N ILE A 100 -4.82 -6.13 7.81
CA ILE A 100 -4.00 -6.86 8.78
C ILE A 100 -4.76 -8.12 9.21
N LYS A 101 -4.06 -9.24 9.19
CA LYS A 101 -4.62 -10.51 9.64
C LYS A 101 -4.40 -10.68 11.13
N CYS A 102 -5.47 -10.97 11.88
CA CYS A 102 -5.33 -11.31 13.30
C CYS A 102 -4.79 -12.73 13.43
N LYS A 103 -3.74 -12.88 14.20
CA LYS A 103 -3.07 -14.16 14.43
C LYS A 103 -3.58 -14.93 15.64
N ASN A 104 -4.43 -14.30 16.46
CA ASN A 104 -4.94 -14.94 17.66
C ASN A 104 -5.93 -16.05 17.27
N PRO A 105 -5.62 -17.33 17.55
CA PRO A 105 -6.50 -18.43 17.17
C PRO A 105 -7.84 -18.43 17.90
N ARG A 106 -7.95 -17.67 18.98
CA ARG A 106 -9.20 -17.53 19.74
C ARG A 106 -10.04 -16.35 19.27
N CYS A 107 -9.54 -15.53 18.38
CA CYS A 107 -10.29 -14.40 17.85
C CYS A 107 -11.42 -14.89 16.94
N VAL A 108 -12.55 -14.19 16.97
CA VAL A 108 -13.68 -14.52 16.09
C VAL A 108 -13.27 -14.55 14.61
N THR A 109 -12.29 -13.73 14.21
CA THR A 109 -11.79 -13.70 12.83
C THR A 109 -11.10 -15.00 12.44
N SER A 110 -10.62 -15.79 13.40
CA SER A 110 -10.01 -17.09 13.13
C SER A 110 -11.04 -18.20 13.01
N ILE A 111 -12.26 -17.96 13.49
CA ILE A 111 -13.36 -18.94 13.53
C ILE A 111 -14.35 -18.65 12.41
N GLU A 112 -14.73 -17.38 12.24
CA GLU A 112 -15.72 -16.95 11.27
C GLU A 112 -15.03 -16.37 10.04
N ARG A 113 -15.13 -17.04 8.89
CA ARG A 113 -14.49 -16.59 7.66
C ARG A 113 -14.97 -15.23 7.16
N ASN A 114 -16.23 -14.91 7.46
CA ASN A 114 -16.84 -13.68 6.97
C ASN A 114 -16.66 -12.50 7.93
N ALA A 115 -16.09 -12.73 9.11
CA ALA A 115 -15.82 -11.65 10.04
C ALA A 115 -14.68 -10.78 9.51
N PRO A 116 -14.89 -9.46 9.37
CA PRO A 116 -13.83 -8.60 8.87
C PRO A 116 -12.73 -8.46 9.91
N HIS A 117 -11.48 -8.42 9.45
CA HIS A 117 -10.34 -8.14 10.31
C HIS A 117 -10.23 -6.63 10.48
N ILE A 118 -10.59 -6.12 11.65
CA ILE A 118 -10.61 -4.68 11.91
C ILE A 118 -9.55 -4.36 12.96
N PHE A 119 -8.67 -3.44 12.62
CA PHE A 119 -7.59 -3.00 13.51
C PHE A 119 -7.59 -1.49 13.65
N HIS A 120 -7.31 -1.03 14.87
CA HIS A 120 -7.25 0.38 15.21
C HIS A 120 -5.84 0.78 15.61
N LEU A 121 -5.39 1.93 15.12
CA LEU A 121 -4.08 2.47 15.46
C LEU A 121 -4.05 2.90 16.92
N ILE A 122 -3.07 2.40 17.68
CA ILE A 122 -2.89 2.79 19.08
C ILE A 122 -1.58 3.54 19.32
N ASN A 123 -0.58 3.34 18.47
CA ASN A 123 0.70 4.04 18.57
C ASN A 123 1.26 4.29 17.16
N ALA A 124 1.22 5.54 16.74
CA ALA A 124 1.65 5.92 15.39
C ALA A 124 3.17 5.79 15.20
N GLU A 125 3.96 6.12 16.24
CA GLU A 125 5.43 6.04 16.13
C GLU A 125 5.90 4.61 15.91
N GLU A 126 5.32 3.67 16.64
CA GLU A 126 5.67 2.26 16.55
C GLU A 126 4.79 1.51 15.56
N ARG A 127 3.80 2.17 14.95
CA ARG A 127 2.81 1.58 14.07
C ARG A 127 2.16 0.35 14.68
N GLU A 128 1.72 0.49 15.91
CA GLU A 128 1.02 -0.57 16.61
C GLU A 128 -0.47 -0.46 16.40
N TYR A 129 -1.08 -1.59 16.06
CA TYR A 129 -2.52 -1.70 15.83
C TYR A 129 -3.11 -2.74 16.76
N ARG A 130 -4.36 -2.53 17.16
CA ARG A 130 -5.09 -3.39 18.06
C ARG A 130 -6.30 -3.99 17.33
N CYS A 131 -6.45 -5.30 17.44
CA CYS A 131 -7.64 -5.99 16.91
C CYS A 131 -8.90 -5.53 17.64
N GLU A 132 -9.93 -5.18 16.88
CA GLU A 132 -11.19 -4.71 17.47
C GLU A 132 -11.87 -5.77 18.34
N TYR A 133 -11.70 -7.05 18.02
CA TYR A 133 -12.40 -8.12 18.69
C TYR A 133 -11.66 -8.70 19.89
N CYS A 134 -10.37 -8.96 19.74
CA CYS A 134 -9.61 -9.67 20.79
C CYS A 134 -8.57 -8.81 21.49
N ASP A 135 -8.39 -7.58 21.05
CA ASP A 135 -7.42 -6.62 21.61
C ASP A 135 -5.95 -7.00 21.44
N ASP A 136 -5.64 -8.04 20.68
CA ASP A 136 -4.25 -8.36 20.35
C ASP A 136 -3.61 -7.22 19.59
N ILE A 137 -2.34 -6.97 19.88
CA ILE A 137 -1.58 -5.89 19.28
C ILE A 137 -0.59 -6.45 18.26
N VAL A 138 -0.54 -5.82 17.08
CA VAL A 138 0.46 -6.12 16.06
C VAL A 138 1.28 -4.87 15.80
N CYS A 139 2.58 -5.06 15.57
CA CYS A 139 3.48 -3.99 15.20
C CYS A 139 3.76 -4.08 13.70
N MET A 140 3.43 -3.00 12.97
CA MET A 140 3.61 -2.94 11.52
C MET A 140 4.93 -2.29 11.12
N LYS A 141 5.86 -2.17 12.06
CA LYS A 141 7.20 -1.68 11.81
C LYS A 141 8.12 -2.90 11.69
N GLY A 142 8.94 -2.93 10.66
CA GLY A 142 9.84 -4.05 10.45
C GLY A 142 9.26 -5.14 9.56
N ASP A 143 9.43 -6.40 9.93
CA ASP A 143 8.98 -7.53 9.11
C ASP A 143 7.55 -7.92 9.45
N TRP A 144 6.61 -7.39 8.66
CA TRP A 144 5.19 -7.57 8.85
C TRP A 144 4.51 -8.28 7.67
N GLN A 145 5.28 -8.90 6.81
CA GLN A 145 4.74 -9.51 5.58
C GLN A 145 3.68 -10.56 5.84
N ASN A 146 3.81 -11.29 6.95
CA ASN A 146 2.86 -12.33 7.31
C ASN A 146 1.59 -11.78 7.96
N GLU A 147 1.58 -10.50 8.31
CA GLU A 147 0.44 -9.84 8.93
C GLU A 147 -0.54 -9.27 7.92
N ILE A 148 -0.16 -9.18 6.66
CA ILE A 148 -0.96 -8.52 5.64
C ILE A 148 -1.80 -9.53 4.88
N LEU A 149 -3.09 -9.23 4.74
CA LEU A 149 -4.01 -9.99 3.91
C LEU A 149 -3.96 -9.45 2.49
N HIS A 150 -3.24 -10.10 1.59
CA HIS A 150 -3.21 -9.61 0.24
C HIS A 150 -4.02 -10.41 -0.77
N LYS A 151 -4.30 -11.64 -0.51
CA LYS A 151 -4.94 -12.49 -1.52
C LYS A 151 -6.44 -12.26 -1.68
N GLU A 152 -7.05 -11.53 -0.77
CA GLU A 152 -8.49 -11.36 -0.75
C GLU A 152 -8.97 -10.00 -1.25
N TRP A 153 -8.05 -9.31 -1.90
CA TRP A 153 -8.37 -7.96 -2.34
C TRP A 153 -8.62 -7.85 -3.80
N PRO A 154 -8.91 -8.59 -4.51
CA PRO A 154 -8.48 -8.45 -5.83
C PRO A 154 -9.30 -7.59 -6.71
N SER A 155 -10.50 -7.88 -6.80
CA SER A 155 -11.23 -7.35 -7.93
C SER A 155 -11.89 -6.02 -7.68
N VAL A 156 -12.13 -5.72 -6.44
CA VAL A 156 -12.84 -4.49 -6.06
C VAL A 156 -11.92 -3.27 -6.12
N ARG A 157 -10.62 -3.49 -5.96
CA ARG A 157 -9.66 -2.41 -5.92
C ARG A 157 -9.41 -1.70 -7.22
N TYR A 158 -9.57 -2.40 -8.30
CA TYR A 158 -9.17 -1.87 -9.59
C TYR A 158 -10.36 -1.35 -10.40
N GLY A 159 -11.45 -1.10 -9.75
CA GLY A 159 -12.58 -0.40 -10.34
C GLY A 159 -13.02 -0.91 -11.68
N LYS A 160 -13.48 -2.04 -11.72
CA LYS A 160 -13.98 -2.58 -13.00
C LYS A 160 -15.28 -1.93 -13.40
#